data_70f29b9f6fd86d854ce902bd972b3719
#
_entry.id   70f29b9f6fd86d854ce902bd972b3719
#
_cell.length_a   1.000
_cell.length_b   1.000
_cell.length_c   1.000
_cell.angle_alpha   90.00
_cell.angle_beta   90.00
_cell.angle_gamma   90.00
#
_symmetry.space_group_name_H-M   'P 1'
#
loop_
_entity.id
_entity.type
_entity.pdbx_description
1 polymer ?
#
loop_
_entity_poly.entity_id
_entity_poly.type
_entity_poly.pdbx_seq_one_letter_code
_entity_poly.pdbx_strand_id
1 'polypeptide(L)'
;MSNATYNAANLLIKKDKKMIQVTKRDGRREPLDIEKLHKVVFYACEDITGVSPSEVEIKSQIQFFNGMMTSEIQETLIKAAADLITEETPNYQYVGGRLINYALRKEVYNGYEP
;
A
#
# COMPACT_ATOMS: atom_id res chain seq x y z
N MET A 1 18.70 -19.03 -6.61
CA MET A 1 17.40 -19.23 -6.68
C MET A 1 16.56 -18.05 -6.63
N SER A 2 15.82 -17.86 -7.66
CA SER A 2 14.92 -16.76 -7.69
C SER A 2 13.92 -16.86 -6.57
N ASN A 3 13.70 -18.06 -6.11
CA ASN A 3 12.77 -18.24 -5.02
C ASN A 3 13.22 -17.59 -3.75
N ALA A 4 14.52 -17.52 -3.56
CA ALA A 4 15.03 -16.96 -2.32
C ALA A 4 14.68 -15.49 -2.21
N THR A 5 14.85 -14.76 -3.30
CA THR A 5 14.55 -13.35 -3.29
C THR A 5 13.06 -13.11 -3.15
N TYR A 6 12.30 -13.87 -3.90
CA TYR A 6 10.86 -13.74 -3.85
C TYR A 6 10.34 -14.07 -2.46
N ASN A 7 10.89 -15.11 -1.88
CA ASN A 7 10.44 -15.57 -0.59
C ASN A 7 10.86 -14.66 0.53
N ALA A 8 11.90 -13.88 0.33
CA ALA A 8 12.32 -12.97 1.38
C ALA A 8 11.24 -11.96 1.68
N ALA A 9 10.63 -11.38 0.66
CA ALA A 9 9.57 -10.44 0.87
C ALA A 9 8.35 -11.13 1.44
N ASN A 10 8.05 -12.31 0.94
CA ASN A 10 6.93 -13.06 1.46
C ASN A 10 7.11 -13.47 2.90
N LEU A 11 8.32 -13.87 3.23
CA LEU A 11 8.60 -14.26 4.58
C LEU A 11 8.46 -13.11 5.54
N LEU A 12 8.87 -11.94 5.11
CA LEU A 12 8.73 -10.77 5.94
C LEU A 12 7.28 -10.57 6.30
N ILE A 13 6.42 -10.64 5.32
CA ILE A 13 5.01 -10.46 5.53
C ILE A 13 4.41 -11.60 6.33
N LYS A 14 4.80 -12.80 6.00
CA LYS A 14 4.27 -13.95 6.70
C LYS A 14 4.71 -14.01 8.14
N LYS A 15 5.97 -13.70 8.37
CA LYS A 15 6.46 -13.66 9.71
C LYS A 15 5.75 -12.63 10.51
N ASP A 16 5.47 -11.51 9.88
CA ASP A 16 4.92 -10.40 10.58
C ASP A 16 3.43 -10.29 10.46
N LYS A 17 2.80 -11.21 9.77
CA LYS A 17 1.38 -11.06 9.54
C LYS A 17 0.61 -11.00 10.83
N LYS A 18 1.13 -11.62 11.87
CA LYS A 18 0.49 -11.50 13.15
C LYS A 18 1.14 -10.45 13.98
N MET A 19 2.24 -9.88 13.50
CA MET A 19 2.93 -8.88 14.24
C MET A 19 2.66 -7.49 13.70
N ILE A 20 2.43 -7.37 12.40
CA ILE A 20 2.13 -6.08 11.84
C ILE A 20 0.66 -5.81 12.04
N GLN A 21 0.40 -4.89 12.91
CA GLN A 21 -0.97 -4.46 13.17
C GLN A 21 -1.08 -3.00 12.85
N VAL A 22 -2.27 -2.59 12.46
CA VAL A 22 -2.53 -1.20 12.19
C VAL A 22 -3.41 -0.66 13.28
N THR A 23 -3.27 0.62 13.54
CA THR A 23 -4.05 1.31 14.54
C THR A 23 -5.16 2.06 13.84
N LYS A 24 -6.37 1.74 14.20
CA LYS A 24 -7.53 2.41 13.63
C LYS A 24 -7.71 3.77 14.25
N ARG A 25 -8.57 4.55 13.63
CA ARG A 25 -8.83 5.90 14.11
C ARG A 25 -9.27 5.94 15.57
N ASP A 26 -10.03 4.96 15.99
CA ASP A 26 -10.53 4.93 17.36
C ASP A 26 -9.55 4.29 18.33
N GLY A 27 -8.35 4.00 17.87
CA GLY A 27 -7.31 3.44 18.72
C GLY A 27 -7.24 1.93 18.74
N ARG A 28 -8.19 1.27 18.12
CA ARG A 28 -8.14 -0.20 18.06
C ARG A 28 -7.03 -0.66 17.15
N ARG A 29 -6.49 -1.80 17.46
CA ARG A 29 -5.47 -2.42 16.63
C ARG A 29 -6.04 -3.65 15.96
N GLU A 30 -5.70 -3.80 14.69
CA GLU A 30 -6.15 -4.94 13.92
C GLU A 30 -5.01 -5.38 13.02
N PRO A 31 -5.00 -6.67 12.64
CA PRO A 31 -3.98 -7.11 11.69
C PRO A 31 -4.12 -6.36 10.39
N LEU A 32 -3.00 -6.10 9.74
CA LEU A 32 -3.01 -5.47 8.44
C LEU A 32 -3.68 -6.40 7.44
N ASP A 33 -4.65 -5.87 6.71
CA ASP A 33 -5.37 -6.65 5.72
C ASP A 33 -4.62 -6.58 4.39
N ILE A 34 -3.84 -7.60 4.15
CA ILE A 34 -2.99 -7.64 2.96
C ILE A 34 -3.82 -7.70 1.69
N GLU A 35 -4.93 -8.42 1.73
CA GLU A 35 -5.76 -8.53 0.54
C GLU A 35 -6.38 -7.22 0.16
N LYS A 36 -6.79 -6.46 1.15
CA LYS A 36 -7.35 -5.17 0.89
C LYS A 36 -6.28 -4.25 0.30
N LEU A 37 -5.08 -4.37 0.80
CA LEU A 37 -3.96 -3.60 0.27
C LEU A 37 -3.73 -3.93 -1.19
N HIS A 38 -3.75 -5.21 -1.53
CA HIS A 38 -3.61 -5.64 -2.91
C HIS A 38 -4.66 -5.00 -3.80
N LYS A 39 -5.88 -5.03 -3.34
CA LYS A 39 -6.99 -4.52 -4.15
C LYS A 39 -6.83 -3.02 -4.41
N VAL A 40 -6.43 -2.30 -3.40
CA VAL A 40 -6.24 -0.86 -3.55
C VAL A 40 -5.15 -0.56 -4.55
N VAL A 41 -4.04 -1.28 -4.45
CA VAL A 41 -2.90 -1.04 -5.34
C VAL A 41 -3.25 -1.44 -6.77
N PHE A 42 -3.91 -2.58 -6.93
CA PHE A 42 -4.34 -3.02 -8.26
C PHE A 42 -5.28 -2.02 -8.89
N TYR A 43 -6.22 -1.53 -8.10
CA TYR A 43 -7.14 -0.53 -8.59
C TYR A 43 -6.40 0.72 -9.06
N ALA A 44 -5.41 1.14 -8.29
CA ALA A 44 -4.68 2.35 -8.62
C ALA A 44 -3.84 2.19 -9.88
N CYS A 45 -3.48 0.97 -10.22
CA CYS A 45 -2.66 0.70 -11.40
C CYS A 45 -3.47 0.30 -12.62
N GLU A 46 -4.77 0.12 -12.45
CA GLU A 46 -5.61 -0.40 -13.51
C GLU A 46 -5.59 0.53 -14.72
N ASP A 47 -5.38 -0.08 -15.90
CA ASP A 47 -5.39 0.65 -17.16
C ASP A 47 -4.27 1.68 -17.31
N ILE A 48 -3.28 1.61 -16.47
CA ILE A 48 -2.12 2.47 -16.61
C ILE A 48 -0.96 1.61 -17.09
N THR A 49 -0.43 1.94 -18.26
CA THR A 49 0.67 1.16 -18.79
C THR A 49 1.98 1.56 -18.14
N GLY A 50 2.90 0.63 -18.09
CA GLY A 50 4.23 0.91 -17.60
C GLY A 50 4.34 1.02 -16.10
N VAL A 51 3.35 0.48 -15.37
CA VAL A 51 3.41 0.47 -13.92
C VAL A 51 3.19 -0.95 -13.42
N SER A 52 3.69 -1.23 -12.25
CA SER A 52 3.59 -2.55 -11.66
C SER A 52 3.03 -2.46 -10.26
N PRO A 53 1.88 -3.08 -9.99
CA PRO A 53 1.36 -3.09 -8.63
C PRO A 53 2.35 -3.71 -7.65
N SER A 54 3.08 -4.72 -8.08
CA SER A 54 4.04 -5.38 -7.20
C SER A 54 5.12 -4.43 -6.72
N GLU A 55 5.57 -3.56 -7.62
CA GLU A 55 6.61 -2.60 -7.25
C GLU A 55 6.10 -1.66 -6.18
N VAL A 56 4.88 -1.19 -6.33
CA VAL A 56 4.30 -0.29 -5.35
C VAL A 56 4.18 -1.00 -4.01
N GLU A 57 3.71 -2.24 -4.04
CA GLU A 57 3.54 -2.98 -2.80
C GLU A 57 4.85 -3.24 -2.09
N ILE A 58 5.83 -3.68 -2.84
CA ILE A 58 7.12 -3.98 -2.23
C ILE A 58 7.73 -2.72 -1.63
N LYS A 59 7.68 -1.65 -2.39
CA LYS A 59 8.27 -0.41 -1.93
C LYS A 59 7.58 0.12 -0.68
N SER A 60 6.27 -0.05 -0.60
CA SER A 60 5.53 0.43 0.55
C SER A 60 5.72 -0.48 1.75
N GLN A 61 5.73 -1.78 1.52
CA GLN A 61 5.80 -2.72 2.63
C GLN A 61 7.11 -2.64 3.39
N ILE A 62 8.15 -2.25 2.71
CA ILE A 62 9.44 -2.07 3.38
C ILE A 62 9.35 -1.02 4.47
N GLN A 63 8.45 -0.08 4.31
CA GLN A 63 8.32 1.03 5.23
C GLN A 63 7.27 0.83 6.31
N PHE A 64 6.53 -0.25 6.23
CA PHE A 64 5.48 -0.52 7.23
C PHE A 64 6.11 -0.88 8.57
N PHE A 65 5.43 -0.49 9.62
CA PHE A 65 5.88 -0.87 10.97
C PHE A 65 4.66 -1.22 11.81
N ASN A 66 4.91 -2.00 12.83
CA ASN A 66 3.84 -2.49 13.67
C ASN A 66 3.19 -1.33 14.44
N GLY A 67 1.88 -1.27 14.36
CA GLY A 67 1.16 -0.23 15.09
C GLY A 67 0.95 1.04 14.34
N MET A 68 1.41 1.12 13.07
CA MET A 68 1.23 2.36 12.34
C MET A 68 -0.25 2.59 12.05
N MET A 69 -0.60 3.83 11.87
CA MET A 69 -2.00 4.19 11.66
C MET A 69 -2.40 3.90 10.23
N THR A 70 -3.69 3.65 10.04
CA THR A 70 -4.17 3.37 8.69
C THR A 70 -3.92 4.54 7.76
N SER A 71 -3.99 5.76 8.27
CA SER A 71 -3.67 6.92 7.43
C SER A 71 -2.21 6.89 7.00
N GLU A 72 -1.34 6.40 7.85
CA GLU A 72 0.07 6.29 7.52
C GLU A 72 0.31 5.22 6.46
N ILE A 73 -0.48 4.16 6.51
CA ILE A 73 -0.42 3.14 5.47
C ILE A 73 -0.71 3.77 4.12
N GLN A 74 -1.75 4.56 4.06
CA GLN A 74 -2.14 5.19 2.80
C GLN A 74 -1.10 6.19 2.33
N GLU A 75 -0.55 6.96 3.24
CA GLU A 75 0.50 7.90 2.88
C GLU A 75 1.73 7.17 2.36
N THR A 76 2.02 6.03 2.95
CA THR A 76 3.16 5.23 2.51
C THR A 76 2.96 4.72 1.09
N LEU A 77 1.74 4.31 0.77
CA LEU A 77 1.44 3.88 -0.59
C LEU A 77 1.62 5.01 -1.59
N ILE A 78 1.14 6.18 -1.24
CA ILE A 78 1.26 7.34 -2.12
C ILE A 78 2.74 7.68 -2.31
N LYS A 79 3.48 7.65 -1.24
CA LYS A 79 4.90 7.96 -1.32
C LYS A 79 5.66 6.92 -2.14
N ALA A 80 5.26 5.66 -2.01
CA ALA A 80 5.90 4.61 -2.78
C ALA A 80 5.68 4.84 -4.26
N ALA A 81 4.47 5.19 -4.65
CA ALA A 81 4.20 5.47 -6.05
C ALA A 81 5.01 6.66 -6.54
N ALA A 82 5.08 7.69 -5.71
CA ALA A 82 5.84 8.89 -6.09
C ALA A 82 7.32 8.55 -6.27
N ASP A 83 7.84 7.70 -5.42
CA ASP A 83 9.25 7.32 -5.50
C ASP A 83 9.56 6.51 -6.74
N LEU A 84 8.54 5.92 -7.34
CA LEU A 84 8.72 5.11 -8.54
C LEU A 84 8.63 5.93 -9.83
N ILE A 85 8.31 7.19 -9.73
CA ILE A 85 8.24 8.06 -10.90
C ILE A 85 9.67 8.32 -11.38
N THR A 86 9.94 7.90 -12.62
CA THR A 86 11.24 8.16 -13.24
C THR A 86 10.99 8.55 -14.67
N GLU A 87 12.07 8.90 -15.35
CA GLU A 87 11.96 9.21 -16.76
C GLU A 87 11.44 8.04 -17.57
N GLU A 88 11.74 6.85 -17.10
CA GLU A 88 11.32 5.64 -17.80
C GLU A 88 9.96 5.15 -17.37
N THR A 89 9.53 5.54 -16.19
CA THR A 89 8.27 5.10 -15.65
C THR A 89 7.48 6.29 -15.11
N PRO A 90 7.16 7.24 -15.99
CA PRO A 90 6.48 8.46 -15.52
C PRO A 90 5.03 8.23 -15.12
N ASN A 91 4.45 7.13 -15.57
CA ASN A 91 3.02 6.92 -15.33
C ASN A 91 2.69 6.56 -13.89
N TYR A 92 3.69 6.33 -13.07
CA TYR A 92 3.42 6.16 -11.65
C TYR A 92 2.81 7.41 -11.03
N GLN A 93 2.94 8.55 -11.70
CA GLN A 93 2.27 9.75 -11.22
C GLN A 93 0.76 9.58 -11.20
N TYR A 94 0.23 8.82 -12.16
CA TYR A 94 -1.20 8.57 -12.18
C TYR A 94 -1.61 7.59 -11.09
N VAL A 95 -0.74 6.65 -10.81
CA VAL A 95 -0.98 5.72 -9.70
C VAL A 95 -1.07 6.50 -8.41
N GLY A 96 -0.11 7.41 -8.20
CA GLY A 96 -0.12 8.24 -7.02
C GLY A 96 -1.38 9.08 -6.92
N GLY A 97 -1.80 9.63 -8.06
CA GLY A 97 -3.02 10.44 -8.09
C GLY A 97 -4.24 9.64 -7.67
N ARG A 98 -4.34 8.42 -8.16
CA ARG A 98 -5.48 7.58 -7.79
C ARG A 98 -5.45 7.21 -6.32
N LEU A 99 -4.25 6.96 -5.80
CA LEU A 99 -4.11 6.63 -4.39
C LEU A 99 -4.51 7.81 -3.51
N ILE A 100 -4.15 9.01 -3.94
CA ILE A 100 -4.54 10.20 -3.21
C ILE A 100 -6.05 10.34 -3.20
N ASN A 101 -6.67 10.13 -4.34
CA ASN A 101 -8.13 10.21 -4.42
C ASN A 101 -8.79 9.18 -3.55
N TYR A 102 -8.23 7.99 -3.51
CA TYR A 102 -8.77 6.95 -2.69
C TYR A 102 -8.71 7.34 -1.21
N ALA A 103 -7.59 7.89 -0.81
CA ALA A 103 -7.41 8.30 0.58
C ALA A 103 -8.37 9.40 0.96
N LEU A 104 -8.54 10.36 0.07
CA LEU A 104 -9.48 11.45 0.32
C LEU A 104 -10.90 10.96 0.44
N ARG A 105 -11.27 10.05 -0.46
CA ARG A 105 -12.60 9.49 -0.41
C ARG A 105 -12.85 8.77 0.88
N LYS A 106 -11.89 7.99 1.29
CA LYS A 106 -12.01 7.24 2.51
C LYS A 106 -12.19 8.17 3.68
N GLU A 107 -11.46 9.25 3.68
CA GLU A 107 -11.53 10.21 4.74
C GLU A 107 -12.89 10.90 4.79
N VAL A 108 -13.38 11.25 3.63
CA VAL A 108 -14.66 11.92 3.54
C VAL A 108 -15.79 11.02 4.00
N TYR A 109 -15.76 9.77 3.59
CA TYR A 109 -16.85 8.85 3.90
C TYR A 109 -16.68 8.11 5.20
N ASN A 110 -15.59 8.35 5.87
CA ASN A 110 -15.30 7.57 7.05
C ASN A 110 -16.37 7.69 8.10
N GLY A 111 -16.94 8.83 8.26
CA GLY A 111 -17.96 9.04 9.26
C GLY A 111 -19.31 8.61 8.81
N TYR A 112 -19.47 8.35 7.54
CA TYR A 112 -20.76 7.97 7.00
C TYR A 112 -20.78 6.62 6.42
N GLU A 113 -19.80 5.86 6.72
CA GLU A 113 -19.62 4.63 6.08
C GLU A 113 -20.89 3.90 5.90
N PRO A 114 -21.26 3.65 4.72
CA PRO A 114 -22.47 2.90 4.47
C PRO A 114 -22.31 1.47 4.87
#